data_4e3bada0b9860b522975ffd8aea1374f
#
_entry.id   4e3bada0b9860b522975ffd8aea1374f
#
_cell.length_a   1.000
_cell.length_b   1.000
_cell.length_c   1.000
_cell.angle_alpha   90.00
_cell.angle_beta   90.00
_cell.angle_gamma   90.00
#
_symmetry.space_group_name_H-M   'P 1'
#
loop_
_entity.id
_entity.type
_entity.pdbx_description
1 polymer ?
#
loop_
_entity_poly.entity_id
_entity_poly.type
_entity_poly.pdbx_seq_one_letter_code
_entity_poly.pdbx_strand_id
1 'polypeptide(L)'
;MGIYAVTGGSNGIGAKTISILKQKGHETINIDWKRGDIEADLSLPEGRQKAIDELFSLCPQGLDGLILCAGIPGSRKDLRLILSVNYFGTISIIKGAYDLLKQKNGACVISASSAISRGRYENPIW
;
A
#
# COMPACT_ATOMS: atom_id res chain seq x y z
N MET A 1 11.17 -2.75 18.56
CA MET A 1 11.34 -2.92 17.10
C MET A 1 10.12 -3.61 16.51
N GLY A 2 9.58 -3.06 15.46
CA GLY A 2 8.41 -3.63 14.78
C GLY A 2 8.73 -3.97 13.32
N ILE A 3 7.77 -4.67 12.67
CA ILE A 3 7.82 -5.01 11.26
C ILE A 3 6.67 -4.30 10.56
N TYR A 4 6.98 -3.51 9.55
CA TYR A 4 6.02 -2.68 8.84
C TYR A 4 6.06 -2.97 7.34
N ALA A 5 4.91 -3.23 6.74
CA ALA A 5 4.78 -3.35 5.30
C ALA A 5 4.29 -2.01 4.72
N VAL A 6 4.89 -1.58 3.62
CA VAL A 6 4.54 -0.33 2.96
C VAL A 6 4.28 -0.63 1.48
N THR A 7 3.10 -0.30 0.99
CA THR A 7 2.86 -0.37 -0.46
C THR A 7 3.28 0.92 -1.12
N GLY A 8 3.88 0.83 -2.31
CA GLY A 8 4.38 2.01 -3.02
C GLY A 8 5.60 2.65 -2.35
N GLY A 9 6.46 1.83 -1.77
CA GLY A 9 7.61 2.30 -0.99
C GLY A 9 8.85 2.67 -1.81
N SER A 10 8.82 2.54 -3.13
CA SER A 10 10.00 2.82 -3.95
C SER A 10 10.20 4.30 -4.25
N ASN A 11 9.19 5.12 -4.11
CA ASN A 11 9.26 6.57 -4.31
C ASN A 11 8.31 7.34 -3.40
N GLY A 12 8.41 8.66 -3.41
CA GLY A 12 7.46 9.57 -2.79
C GLY A 12 7.25 9.35 -1.30
N ILE A 13 5.99 9.41 -0.88
CA ILE A 13 5.58 9.28 0.53
C ILE A 13 5.99 7.93 1.09
N GLY A 14 5.79 6.85 0.33
CA GLY A 14 6.16 5.51 0.78
C GLY A 14 7.64 5.36 1.04
N ALA A 15 8.49 5.87 0.15
CA ALA A 15 9.95 5.82 0.31
C ALA A 15 10.39 6.60 1.56
N LYS A 16 9.82 7.78 1.79
CA LYS A 16 10.13 8.58 2.97
C LYS A 16 9.66 7.88 4.26
N THR A 17 8.50 7.25 4.22
CA THR A 17 7.98 6.47 5.34
C THR A 17 8.92 5.33 5.69
N ILE A 18 9.39 4.57 4.71
CA ILE A 18 10.36 3.49 4.92
C ILE A 18 11.65 4.04 5.55
N SER A 19 12.16 5.15 5.02
CA SER A 19 13.37 5.78 5.56
C SER A 19 13.23 6.13 7.04
N ILE A 20 12.11 6.72 7.43
CA ILE A 20 11.83 7.10 8.82
C ILE A 20 11.71 5.86 9.72
N LEU A 21 11.00 4.85 9.26
CA LEU A 21 10.84 3.60 10.02
C LEU A 21 12.20 2.92 10.26
N LYS A 22 13.04 2.86 9.24
CA LYS A 22 14.38 2.28 9.38
C LYS A 22 15.26 3.09 10.33
N GLN A 23 15.19 4.41 10.29
CA GLN A 23 15.92 5.28 11.22
C GLN A 23 15.49 5.04 12.67
N LYS A 24 14.24 4.65 12.89
CA LYS A 24 13.71 4.32 14.21
C LYS A 24 13.99 2.87 14.64
N GLY A 25 14.73 2.11 13.83
CA GLY A 25 15.12 0.74 14.17
C GLY A 25 14.09 -0.32 13.82
N HIS A 26 13.11 -0.01 12.98
CA HIS A 26 12.10 -0.97 12.54
C HIS A 26 12.53 -1.70 11.26
N GLU A 27 12.00 -2.90 11.09
CA GLU A 27 12.09 -3.61 9.82
C GLU A 27 10.97 -3.16 8.89
N THR A 28 11.25 -3.07 7.59
CA THR A 28 10.28 -2.67 6.58
C THR A 28 10.23 -3.68 5.44
N ILE A 29 9.03 -3.88 4.90
CA ILE A 29 8.80 -4.68 3.70
C ILE A 29 8.14 -3.76 2.68
N ASN A 30 8.85 -3.47 1.58
CA ASN A 30 8.33 -2.65 0.50
C ASN A 30 7.60 -3.52 -0.52
N ILE A 31 6.32 -3.27 -0.71
CA ILE A 31 5.51 -3.90 -1.76
C ILE A 31 5.35 -2.88 -2.89
N ASP A 32 5.97 -3.15 -4.01
CA ASP A 32 5.87 -2.26 -5.17
C ASP A 32 5.91 -3.09 -6.47
N TRP A 33 5.50 -2.48 -7.57
CA TRP A 33 5.55 -3.18 -8.86
C TRP A 33 6.98 -3.34 -9.37
N LYS A 34 7.90 -2.45 -8.95
CA LYS A 34 9.34 -2.52 -9.23
C LYS A 34 10.14 -2.08 -8.01
N ARG A 35 11.30 -2.65 -7.86
CA ARG A 35 12.28 -2.30 -6.82
C ARG A 35 11.76 -2.47 -5.39
N GLY A 36 10.79 -3.33 -5.21
CA GLY A 36 10.29 -3.68 -3.88
C GLY A 36 10.94 -4.94 -3.34
N ASP A 37 10.83 -5.16 -2.05
CA ASP A 37 11.15 -6.44 -1.43
C ASP A 37 10.18 -7.51 -1.92
N ILE A 38 8.94 -7.11 -2.15
CA ILE A 38 7.93 -7.88 -2.85
C ILE A 38 7.60 -7.11 -4.12
N GLU A 39 7.87 -7.69 -5.27
CA GLU A 39 7.49 -7.10 -6.56
C GLU A 39 6.18 -7.70 -7.02
N ALA A 40 5.13 -6.87 -7.07
CA ALA A 40 3.79 -7.30 -7.46
C ALA A 40 3.02 -6.15 -8.11
N ASP A 41 2.28 -6.49 -9.15
CA ASP A 41 1.38 -5.54 -9.82
C ASP A 41 0.02 -5.55 -9.12
N LEU A 42 -0.24 -4.54 -8.31
CA LEU A 42 -1.47 -4.43 -7.54
C LEU A 42 -2.69 -4.05 -8.38
N SER A 43 -2.51 -3.76 -9.67
CA SER A 43 -3.63 -3.58 -10.60
C SER A 43 -4.31 -4.89 -10.99
N LEU A 44 -3.64 -6.02 -10.76
CA LEU A 44 -4.10 -7.34 -11.14
C LEU A 44 -4.44 -8.20 -9.92
N PRO A 45 -5.53 -8.98 -9.97
CA PRO A 45 -5.88 -9.90 -8.87
C PRO A 45 -4.75 -10.86 -8.49
N GLU A 46 -4.07 -11.42 -9.48
CA GLU A 46 -2.94 -12.33 -9.25
C GLU A 46 -1.74 -11.64 -8.62
N GLY A 47 -1.51 -10.37 -8.95
CA GLY A 47 -0.46 -9.57 -8.32
C GLY A 47 -0.76 -9.28 -6.84
N ARG A 48 -2.01 -9.00 -6.53
CA ARG A 48 -2.46 -8.79 -5.15
C ARG A 48 -2.30 -10.07 -4.32
N GLN A 49 -2.67 -11.20 -4.88
CA GLN A 49 -2.54 -12.49 -4.20
C GLN A 49 -1.07 -12.84 -3.99
N LYS A 50 -0.22 -12.62 -4.99
CA LYS A 50 1.23 -12.78 -4.87
C LYS A 50 1.79 -11.96 -3.72
N ALA A 51 1.39 -10.69 -3.64
CA ALA A 51 1.87 -9.78 -2.59
C ALA A 51 1.49 -10.31 -1.20
N ILE A 52 0.26 -10.78 -1.03
CA ILE A 52 -0.24 -11.33 0.23
C ILE A 52 0.52 -12.60 0.60
N ASP A 53 0.68 -13.54 -0.34
CA ASP A 53 1.38 -14.80 -0.10
C ASP A 53 2.84 -14.58 0.31
N GLU A 54 3.54 -13.68 -0.38
CA GLU A 54 4.91 -13.35 -0.05
C GLU A 54 5.01 -12.61 1.30
N LEU A 55 4.03 -11.77 1.61
CA LEU A 55 3.99 -11.08 2.89
C LEU A 55 3.86 -12.08 4.06
N PHE A 56 2.99 -13.07 3.93
CA PHE A 56 2.87 -14.15 4.92
C PHE A 56 4.17 -14.95 5.06
N SER A 57 4.88 -15.16 3.96
CA SER A 57 6.17 -15.87 3.99
C SER A 57 7.26 -15.07 4.71
N LEU A 58 7.29 -13.75 4.51
CA LEU A 58 8.33 -12.88 5.10
C LEU A 58 8.07 -12.55 6.57
N CYS A 59 6.81 -12.47 6.98
CA CYS A 59 6.47 -12.12 8.36
C CYS A 59 5.37 -13.04 8.92
N PRO A 60 5.64 -14.36 9.03
CA PRO A 60 4.61 -15.32 9.47
C PRO A 60 4.13 -15.04 10.91
N GLN A 61 4.88 -14.30 11.69
CA GLN A 61 4.55 -13.96 13.07
C GLN A 61 3.72 -12.68 13.21
N GLY A 62 3.40 -12.04 12.10
CA GLY A 62 2.53 -10.88 12.07
C GLY A 62 3.22 -9.57 11.74
N LEU A 63 2.40 -8.54 11.53
CA LEU A 63 2.79 -7.18 11.20
C LEU A 63 2.40 -6.21 12.31
N ASP A 64 3.32 -5.34 12.67
CA ASP A 64 3.03 -4.23 13.58
C ASP A 64 2.32 -3.08 12.86
N GLY A 65 2.51 -2.96 11.55
CA GLY A 65 1.81 -1.95 10.77
C GLY A 65 1.79 -2.23 9.28
N LEU A 66 0.75 -1.73 8.63
CA LEU A 66 0.56 -1.75 7.19
C LEU A 66 0.27 -0.33 6.72
N ILE A 67 1.12 0.21 5.85
CA ILE A 67 1.00 1.57 5.35
C ILE A 67 0.79 1.52 3.84
N LEU A 68 -0.33 2.05 3.39
CA LEU A 68 -0.78 1.94 2.01
C LEU A 68 -0.56 3.26 1.29
N CYS A 69 0.56 3.35 0.55
CA CYS A 69 0.95 4.52 -0.22
C CYS A 69 0.92 4.28 -1.73
N ALA A 70 0.70 3.04 -2.19
CA ALA A 70 0.61 2.75 -3.61
C ALA A 70 -0.57 3.46 -4.24
N GLY A 71 -0.33 4.15 -5.35
CA GLY A 71 -1.36 4.86 -6.07
C GLY A 71 -0.87 5.37 -7.42
N ILE A 72 -1.82 5.59 -8.30
CA ILE A 72 -1.59 6.13 -9.63
C ILE A 72 -2.30 7.48 -9.72
N PRO A 73 -1.61 8.52 -10.21
CA PRO A 73 -2.23 9.86 -10.30
C PRO A 73 -3.30 9.92 -11.38
N GLY A 74 -4.31 10.76 -11.17
CA GLY A 74 -5.40 10.96 -12.11
C GLY A 74 -4.97 11.47 -13.48
N SER A 75 -3.76 12.04 -13.57
CA SER A 75 -3.17 12.47 -14.85
C SER A 75 -2.92 11.32 -15.83
N ARG A 76 -2.88 10.08 -15.35
CA ARG A 76 -2.73 8.89 -16.20
C ARG A 76 -3.92 8.65 -17.13
N LYS A 77 -5.08 9.21 -16.85
CA LYS A 77 -6.31 9.12 -17.66
C LYS A 77 -6.85 7.71 -17.90
N ASP A 78 -6.22 6.68 -17.39
CA ASP A 78 -6.72 5.31 -17.46
C ASP A 78 -7.51 5.01 -16.17
N LEU A 79 -8.81 5.22 -16.23
CA LEU A 79 -9.70 5.09 -15.07
C LEU A 79 -9.72 3.67 -14.50
N ARG A 80 -9.65 2.66 -15.36
CA ARG A 80 -9.64 1.26 -14.90
C ARG A 80 -8.38 0.97 -14.10
N LEU A 81 -7.23 1.41 -14.61
CA LEU A 81 -5.96 1.23 -13.94
C LEU A 81 -5.93 1.97 -12.61
N ILE A 82 -6.41 3.22 -12.59
CA ILE A 82 -6.48 4.03 -11.38
C ILE A 82 -7.34 3.33 -10.31
N LEU A 83 -8.53 2.87 -10.66
CA LEU A 83 -9.40 2.15 -9.74
C LEU A 83 -8.78 0.82 -9.29
N SER A 84 -8.17 0.09 -10.20
CA SER A 84 -7.56 -1.19 -9.90
C SER A 84 -6.45 -1.07 -8.87
N VAL A 85 -5.60 -0.06 -8.97
CA VAL A 85 -4.52 0.16 -8.01
C VAL A 85 -5.01 0.88 -6.75
N ASN A 86 -5.65 2.04 -6.93
CA ASN A 86 -5.92 2.94 -5.79
C ASN A 86 -7.04 2.43 -4.87
N TYR A 87 -8.01 1.73 -5.42
CA TYR A 87 -9.14 1.21 -4.64
C TYR A 87 -9.04 -0.30 -4.44
N PHE A 88 -9.12 -1.09 -5.50
CA PHE A 88 -9.15 -2.55 -5.37
C PHE A 88 -7.84 -3.11 -4.84
N GLY A 89 -6.70 -2.56 -5.25
CA GLY A 89 -5.41 -2.94 -4.70
C GLY A 89 -5.31 -2.68 -3.21
N THR A 90 -5.71 -1.49 -2.78
CA THR A 90 -5.72 -1.10 -1.36
C THR A 90 -6.61 -2.03 -0.52
N ILE A 91 -7.86 -2.22 -0.95
CA ILE A 91 -8.82 -3.07 -0.23
C ILE A 91 -8.32 -4.52 -0.14
N SER A 92 -7.79 -5.06 -1.24
CA SER A 92 -7.32 -6.44 -1.29
C SER A 92 -6.15 -6.67 -0.34
N ILE A 93 -5.21 -5.73 -0.28
CA ILE A 93 -4.05 -5.85 0.62
C ILE A 93 -4.50 -5.73 2.08
N ILE A 94 -5.40 -4.83 2.41
CA ILE A 94 -5.93 -4.70 3.78
C ILE A 94 -6.59 -6.01 4.21
N LYS A 95 -7.49 -6.55 3.39
CA LYS A 95 -8.19 -7.80 3.69
C LYS A 95 -7.23 -8.98 3.81
N GLY A 96 -6.28 -9.07 2.89
CA GLY A 96 -5.31 -10.17 2.88
C GLY A 96 -4.34 -10.12 4.05
N ALA A 97 -3.94 -8.94 4.50
CA ALA A 97 -3.02 -8.77 5.61
C ALA A 97 -3.71 -8.73 6.99
N TYR A 98 -5.02 -8.83 7.04
CA TYR A 98 -5.78 -8.69 8.29
C TYR A 98 -5.28 -9.60 9.40
N ASP A 99 -5.08 -10.88 9.13
CA ASP A 99 -4.64 -11.85 10.14
C ASP A 99 -3.23 -11.55 10.65
N LEU A 100 -2.34 -11.06 9.77
CA LEU A 100 -0.99 -10.65 10.18
C LEU A 100 -1.03 -9.45 11.12
N LEU A 101 -1.88 -8.47 10.84
CA LEU A 101 -2.07 -7.31 11.71
C LEU A 101 -2.70 -7.72 13.04
N LYS A 102 -3.68 -8.61 12.99
CA LYS A 102 -4.36 -9.10 14.19
C LYS A 102 -3.41 -9.81 15.15
N GLN A 103 -2.47 -10.59 14.65
CA GLN A 103 -1.48 -11.29 15.47
C GLN A 103 -0.65 -10.35 16.35
N LYS A 104 -0.35 -9.15 15.87
CA LYS A 104 0.46 -8.15 16.57
C LYS A 104 -0.36 -6.99 17.14
N ASN A 105 -1.69 -7.05 17.04
CA ASN A 105 -2.54 -5.91 17.37
C ASN A 105 -2.07 -4.66 16.62
N GLY A 106 -1.72 -4.84 15.35
CA GLY A 106 -1.08 -3.82 14.51
C GLY A 106 -2.05 -2.79 13.97
N ALA A 107 -1.49 -1.70 13.46
CA ALA A 107 -2.25 -0.59 12.88
C ALA A 107 -2.19 -0.60 11.35
N CYS A 108 -3.27 -0.12 10.73
CA CYS A 108 -3.30 0.11 9.29
C CYS A 108 -3.48 1.60 9.00
N VAL A 109 -2.65 2.13 8.12
CA VAL A 109 -2.70 3.53 7.68
C VAL A 109 -2.89 3.58 6.18
N ILE A 110 -3.88 4.34 5.74
CA ILE A 110 -4.15 4.56 4.32
C ILE A 110 -3.79 6.00 3.97
N SER A 111 -2.92 6.16 2.98
CA SER A 111 -2.65 7.47 2.41
C SER A 111 -3.82 7.84 1.48
N ALA A 112 -4.52 8.91 1.83
CA ALA A 112 -5.64 9.42 1.06
C ALA A 112 -5.36 10.84 0.59
N SER A 113 -5.95 11.23 -0.53
CA SER A 113 -5.75 12.56 -1.10
C SER A 113 -7.08 13.23 -1.42
N SER A 114 -7.14 14.53 -1.14
CA SER A 114 -8.24 15.40 -1.56
C SER A 114 -7.97 16.07 -2.92
N ALA A 115 -6.96 15.63 -3.65
CA ALA A 115 -6.56 16.24 -4.92
C ALA A 115 -7.69 16.31 -5.95
N ILE A 116 -8.60 15.35 -5.90
CA ILE A 116 -9.75 15.29 -6.79
C ILE A 116 -10.69 16.50 -6.61
N SER A 117 -10.75 17.07 -5.42
CA SER A 117 -11.63 18.21 -5.13
C SER A 117 -11.07 19.55 -5.59
N ARG A 118 -9.77 19.63 -5.87
CA ARG A 118 -9.07 20.90 -6.11
C ARG A 118 -9.46 21.64 -7.38
N GLY A 119 -10.11 21.05 -8.30
CA GLY A 119 -10.48 21.70 -9.55
C GLY A 119 -11.88 21.36 -10.03
N ARG A 120 -12.72 20.84 -9.16
CA ARG A 120 -13.99 20.25 -9.56
C ARG A 120 -15.18 20.64 -8.70
N TYR A 121 -15.06 21.73 -7.96
CA TYR A 121 -16.16 22.19 -7.11
C TYR A 121 -17.43 22.55 -7.88
N GLU A 122 -17.28 22.88 -9.15
CA GLU A 122 -18.38 23.22 -10.03
C GLU A 122 -19.06 22.00 -10.64
N ASN A 123 -18.49 20.83 -10.45
CA ASN A 123 -19.04 19.61 -11.03
C ASN A 123 -20.20 19.11 -10.15
N PRO A 124 -21.43 19.04 -10.69
CA PRO A 124 -22.62 18.72 -9.89
C PRO A 124 -22.63 17.28 -9.35
N ILE A 125 -21.72 16.42 -9.73
CA ILE A 125 -21.64 15.07 -9.18
C ILE A 125 -20.99 15.02 -7.80
N TRP A 126 -20.41 16.14 -7.34
CA TRP A 126 -19.88 16.28 -6.00
C TRP A 126 -20.91 16.93 -5.08
#